data_faef66b72f4f5c5e621fa48bcaf6a6f0
#
_entry.id   faef66b72f4f5c5e621fa48bcaf6a6f0
#
_cell.length_a   1.000
_cell.length_b   1.000
_cell.length_c   1.000
_cell.angle_alpha   90.00
_cell.angle_beta   90.00
_cell.angle_gamma   90.00
#
_symmetry.space_group_name_H-M   'P 1'
#
loop_
_entity.id
_entity.type
_entity.pdbx_description
1 polymer ?
#
loop_
_entity_poly.entity_id
_entity_poly.type
_entity_poly.pdbx_seq_one_letter_code
_entity_poly.pdbx_strand_id
1 'polypeptide(L)'
;MLVMASPNHLVIVCGHGIWLGGPRHGHDEAEWLIESYKAGETPTFVEHIRAGLQVLADDEQAVIAFSGGPTRKETPLSEGRSYANLAAANGYFGLLQSGEDESGTVASQLHPRILVEEQALDSYYNILFSLVAFWRAHAVWPARMTIVSHAFKQSRLVDGHCGPDAIAFLPRTRIGFVGINPPNLPAEFGGTAPADDKKAVMQGAHDVLDHWAVDPHGVGSLLAGKRRGRNPWAIDQRLFAHEDERRRSGLQTRFVGGDMEALTEDGLRPWNEGPASD
;
A
#
# COMPACT_ATOMS: atom_id res chain seq x y z
N MET A 1 15.44 9.21 -29.40
CA MET A 1 15.15 9.28 -27.96
C MET A 1 13.65 9.03 -27.83
N LEU A 2 13.25 7.84 -27.43
CA LEU A 2 11.83 7.58 -27.13
C LEU A 2 11.46 8.47 -25.95
N VAL A 3 10.50 9.36 -26.13
CA VAL A 3 9.88 10.09 -25.02
C VAL A 3 9.08 9.03 -24.24
N MET A 4 9.62 8.57 -23.13
CA MET A 4 8.86 7.71 -22.21
C MET A 4 7.64 8.50 -21.76
N ALA A 5 6.45 7.93 -21.96
CA ALA A 5 5.23 8.55 -21.50
C ALA A 5 5.30 8.78 -19.97
N SER A 6 4.89 9.96 -19.53
CA SER A 6 4.90 10.26 -18.08
C SER A 6 4.06 9.24 -17.32
N PRO A 7 4.53 8.72 -16.19
CA PRO A 7 3.76 7.82 -15.36
C PRO A 7 2.41 8.42 -14.97
N ASN A 8 1.34 7.63 -15.12
CA ASN A 8 -0.02 8.07 -14.79
C ASN A 8 -0.84 7.02 -14.04
N HIS A 9 -0.27 5.83 -13.81
CA HIS A 9 -0.91 4.73 -13.11
C HIS A 9 -0.12 4.35 -11.86
N LEU A 10 -0.74 4.48 -10.70
CA LEU A 10 -0.18 4.03 -9.42
C LEU A 10 -0.72 2.64 -9.08
N VAL A 11 0.16 1.67 -8.92
CA VAL A 11 -0.17 0.34 -8.37
C VAL A 11 0.27 0.31 -6.91
N ILE A 12 -0.64 0.02 -5.98
CA ILE A 12 -0.36 -0.05 -4.55
C ILE A 12 -0.49 -1.50 -4.10
N VAL A 13 0.59 -2.07 -3.60
CA VAL A 13 0.58 -3.37 -2.93
C VAL A 13 0.64 -3.14 -1.43
N CYS A 14 -0.47 -3.42 -0.74
CA CYS A 14 -0.56 -3.24 0.71
C CYS A 14 0.22 -4.33 1.45
N GLY A 15 1.10 -3.94 2.38
CA GLY A 15 1.82 -4.85 3.25
C GLY A 15 0.90 -5.55 4.26
N HIS A 16 1.27 -6.76 4.65
CA HIS A 16 0.53 -7.59 5.61
C HIS A 16 1.46 -8.34 6.58
N GLY A 17 2.75 -8.33 6.35
CA GLY A 17 3.79 -8.95 7.14
C GLY A 17 5.16 -8.48 6.69
N ILE A 18 6.19 -8.83 7.42
CA ILE A 18 7.57 -8.43 7.16
C ILE A 18 8.39 -9.68 6.82
N TRP A 19 8.88 -9.76 5.59
CA TRP A 19 9.87 -10.77 5.22
C TRP A 19 11.25 -10.33 5.71
N LEU A 20 11.87 -11.17 6.53
CA LEU A 20 13.16 -10.88 7.18
C LEU A 20 14.38 -11.28 6.31
N GLY A 21 14.14 -11.80 5.12
CA GLY A 21 15.16 -12.46 4.30
C GLY A 21 15.22 -13.95 4.60
N GLY A 22 15.90 -14.69 3.73
CA GLY A 22 16.14 -16.10 3.92
C GLY A 22 16.31 -16.87 2.59
N PRO A 23 16.86 -18.10 2.64
CA PRO A 23 17.23 -18.86 1.46
C PRO A 23 16.04 -19.43 0.67
N ARG A 24 14.85 -19.39 1.25
CA ARG A 24 13.60 -19.83 0.60
C ARG A 24 12.86 -18.69 -0.10
N HIS A 25 13.42 -17.48 -0.06
CA HIS A 25 12.92 -16.29 -0.75
C HIS A 25 11.44 -16.01 -0.48
N GLY A 26 11.00 -16.16 0.77
CA GLY A 26 9.63 -15.91 1.21
C GLY A 26 8.68 -17.10 1.10
N HIS A 27 9.11 -18.24 0.58
CA HIS A 27 8.30 -19.46 0.47
C HIS A 27 8.30 -20.32 1.76
N ASP A 28 9.02 -19.88 2.79
CA ASP A 28 8.98 -20.49 4.13
C ASP A 28 8.44 -19.46 5.13
N GLU A 29 7.38 -19.80 5.84
CA GLU A 29 6.77 -18.90 6.83
C GLU A 29 7.74 -18.51 7.96
N ALA A 30 8.74 -19.36 8.26
CA ALA A 30 9.78 -19.06 9.24
C ALA A 30 10.65 -17.84 8.85
N GLU A 31 10.66 -17.43 7.58
CA GLU A 31 11.33 -16.22 7.12
C GLU A 31 10.52 -14.93 7.35
N TRP A 32 9.29 -15.05 7.88
CA TRP A 32 8.37 -13.94 8.03
C TRP A 32 8.10 -13.57 9.49
N LEU A 33 7.97 -12.29 9.73
CA LEU A 33 7.45 -11.76 10.98
C LEU A 33 5.99 -11.35 10.77
N ILE A 34 5.09 -12.16 11.29
CA ILE A 34 3.64 -11.99 11.19
C ILE A 34 2.98 -12.14 12.55
N GLU A 35 1.75 -11.67 12.68
CA GLU A 35 0.91 -11.99 13.83
C GLU A 35 0.41 -13.43 13.74
N SER A 36 0.26 -14.10 14.89
CA SER A 36 -0.12 -15.52 14.96
C SER A 36 -1.42 -15.86 14.23
N TYR A 37 -2.37 -14.91 14.18
CA TYR A 37 -3.63 -15.12 13.48
C TYR A 37 -3.49 -15.12 11.94
N LYS A 38 -2.34 -14.68 11.41
CA LYS A 38 -2.00 -14.71 9.98
C LYS A 38 -1.22 -15.96 9.57
N ALA A 39 -1.07 -16.94 10.47
CA ALA A 39 -0.38 -18.19 10.15
C ALA A 39 -0.98 -18.84 8.89
N GLY A 40 -0.10 -19.26 7.96
CA GLY A 40 -0.46 -19.83 6.67
C GLY A 40 -0.86 -18.81 5.59
N GLU A 41 -0.72 -17.50 5.84
CA GLU A 41 -1.09 -16.46 4.86
C GLU A 41 0.11 -15.98 4.01
N THR A 42 1.34 -16.31 4.38
CA THR A 42 2.54 -15.80 3.69
C THR A 42 2.61 -16.14 2.20
N PRO A 43 2.12 -17.28 1.69
CA PRO A 43 2.03 -17.51 0.25
C PRO A 43 1.14 -16.49 -0.46
N THR A 44 0.06 -16.02 0.19
CA THR A 44 -0.82 -14.99 -0.35
C THR A 44 -0.11 -13.63 -0.43
N PHE A 45 0.77 -13.32 0.52
CA PHE A 45 1.55 -12.08 0.47
C PHE A 45 2.54 -12.09 -0.70
N VAL A 46 3.15 -13.24 -1.00
CA VAL A 46 3.98 -13.42 -2.20
C VAL A 46 3.15 -13.22 -3.47
N GLU A 47 1.94 -13.77 -3.53
CA GLU A 47 1.04 -13.59 -4.68
C GLU A 47 0.54 -12.15 -4.83
N HIS A 48 0.35 -11.38 -3.74
CA HIS A 48 0.08 -9.94 -3.84
C HIS A 48 1.24 -9.20 -4.51
N ILE A 49 2.48 -9.48 -4.12
CA ILE A 49 3.67 -8.87 -4.71
C ILE A 49 3.74 -9.20 -6.21
N ARG A 50 3.58 -10.48 -6.56
CA ARG A 50 3.60 -10.96 -7.94
C ARG A 50 2.49 -10.34 -8.79
N ALA A 51 1.27 -10.25 -8.26
CA ALA A 51 0.13 -9.64 -8.96
C ALA A 51 0.36 -8.15 -9.22
N GLY A 52 0.93 -7.42 -8.24
CA GLY A 52 1.30 -6.02 -8.43
C GLY A 52 2.36 -5.84 -9.51
N LEU A 53 3.38 -6.69 -9.53
CA LEU A 53 4.42 -6.70 -10.56
C LEU A 53 3.87 -7.07 -11.94
N GLN A 54 2.85 -7.94 -12.01
CA GLN A 54 2.18 -8.26 -13.28
C GLN A 54 1.47 -7.04 -13.85
N VAL A 55 0.73 -6.28 -13.02
CA VAL A 55 0.12 -5.00 -13.46
C VAL A 55 1.17 -4.02 -13.95
N LEU A 56 2.33 -3.96 -13.27
CA LEU A 56 3.44 -3.12 -13.68
C LEU A 56 4.05 -3.56 -15.02
N ALA A 57 4.14 -4.85 -15.27
CA ALA A 57 4.65 -5.42 -16.52
C ALA A 57 3.72 -5.17 -17.70
N ASP A 58 2.41 -5.25 -17.47
CA ASP A 58 1.37 -5.08 -18.49
C ASP A 58 1.12 -3.61 -18.87
N ASP A 59 1.65 -2.65 -18.10
CA ASP A 59 1.42 -1.23 -18.28
C ASP A 59 2.71 -0.41 -18.13
N GLU A 60 3.20 0.12 -19.23
CA GLU A 60 4.44 0.92 -19.27
C GLU A 60 4.31 2.26 -18.50
N GLN A 61 3.09 2.77 -18.30
CA GLN A 61 2.83 3.98 -17.53
C GLN A 61 2.62 3.72 -16.03
N ALA A 62 2.64 2.45 -15.62
CA ALA A 62 2.49 2.08 -14.22
C ALA A 62 3.77 2.29 -13.42
N VAL A 63 3.60 2.70 -12.17
CA VAL A 63 4.60 2.72 -11.11
C VAL A 63 4.00 1.99 -9.91
N ILE A 64 4.74 1.05 -9.34
CA ILE A 64 4.28 0.29 -8.18
C ILE A 64 4.83 0.89 -6.88
N ALA A 65 4.00 1.02 -5.87
CA ALA A 65 4.38 1.31 -4.50
C ALA A 65 4.13 0.08 -3.62
N PHE A 66 5.18 -0.49 -3.06
CA PHE A 66 5.05 -1.41 -1.94
C PHE A 66 4.89 -0.58 -0.68
N SER A 67 3.74 -0.72 -0.01
CA SER A 67 3.33 0.20 1.05
C SER A 67 3.08 -0.49 2.38
N GLY A 68 3.67 0.05 3.42
CA GLY A 68 3.51 -0.32 4.81
C GLY A 68 4.75 -0.02 5.63
N GLY A 69 4.56 0.57 6.80
CA GLY A 69 5.62 0.97 7.73
C GLY A 69 6.17 -0.20 8.56
N PRO A 70 7.13 0.08 9.47
CA PRO A 70 7.70 -0.89 10.40
C PRO A 70 6.77 -1.07 11.62
N THR A 71 5.76 -1.92 11.46
CA THR A 71 4.69 -2.12 12.45
C THR A 71 5.10 -3.03 13.62
N ARG A 72 6.29 -3.64 13.56
CA ARG A 72 6.76 -4.64 14.52
C ARG A 72 7.97 -4.12 15.30
N LYS A 73 7.92 -4.24 16.63
CA LYS A 73 9.03 -3.80 17.53
C LYS A 73 10.31 -4.62 17.37
N GLU A 74 10.20 -5.82 16.81
CA GLU A 74 11.30 -6.78 16.64
C GLU A 74 12.26 -6.36 15.51
N THR A 75 11.83 -5.47 14.61
CA THR A 75 12.66 -4.98 13.48
C THR A 75 12.22 -3.59 13.02
N PRO A 76 13.17 -2.71 12.66
CA PRO A 76 12.86 -1.45 11.99
C PRO A 76 12.54 -1.61 10.49
N LEU A 77 12.63 -2.84 9.96
CA LEU A 77 12.29 -3.12 8.57
C LEU A 77 10.79 -2.90 8.35
N SER A 78 10.44 -2.12 7.35
CA SER A 78 9.05 -1.85 6.97
C SER A 78 8.45 -3.01 6.17
N GLU A 79 7.11 -3.13 6.19
CA GLU A 79 6.39 -4.08 5.34
C GLU A 79 6.67 -3.75 3.85
N GLY A 80 6.60 -2.47 3.46
CA GLY A 80 6.87 -2.03 2.09
C GLY A 80 8.30 -2.35 1.63
N ARG A 81 9.32 -2.07 2.45
CA ARG A 81 10.72 -2.41 2.14
C ARG A 81 10.91 -3.91 2.04
N SER A 82 10.32 -4.68 2.94
CA SER A 82 10.43 -6.14 2.92
C SER A 82 9.84 -6.76 1.64
N TYR A 83 8.72 -6.20 1.15
CA TYR A 83 8.10 -6.63 -0.11
C TYR A 83 8.96 -6.30 -1.32
N ALA A 84 9.55 -5.10 -1.36
CA ALA A 84 10.48 -4.73 -2.42
C ALA A 84 11.73 -5.64 -2.43
N ASN A 85 12.26 -5.95 -1.26
CA ASN A 85 13.40 -6.86 -1.11
C ASN A 85 13.03 -8.28 -1.58
N LEU A 86 11.84 -8.77 -1.23
CA LEU A 86 11.35 -10.08 -1.67
C LEU A 86 11.17 -10.13 -3.19
N ALA A 87 10.59 -9.09 -3.77
CA ALA A 87 10.44 -8.97 -5.23
C ALA A 87 11.80 -9.08 -5.94
N ALA A 88 12.80 -8.35 -5.45
CA ALA A 88 14.16 -8.37 -5.99
C ALA A 88 14.83 -9.75 -5.79
N ALA A 89 14.72 -10.35 -4.60
CA ALA A 89 15.26 -11.68 -4.30
C ALA A 89 14.68 -12.79 -5.18
N ASN A 90 13.45 -12.62 -5.66
CA ASN A 90 12.80 -13.53 -6.61
C ASN A 90 13.00 -13.11 -8.09
N GLY A 91 13.97 -12.21 -8.40
CA GLY A 91 14.21 -11.73 -9.76
C GLY A 91 12.96 -11.12 -10.40
N TYR A 92 12.16 -10.40 -9.59
CA TYR A 92 10.86 -9.85 -9.98
C TYR A 92 9.93 -10.89 -10.63
N PHE A 93 10.07 -12.15 -10.26
CA PHE A 93 9.35 -13.32 -10.82
C PHE A 93 9.46 -13.43 -12.34
N GLY A 94 10.54 -12.91 -12.94
CA GLY A 94 10.73 -12.85 -14.38
C GLY A 94 9.81 -11.90 -15.14
N LEU A 95 9.04 -11.07 -14.43
CA LEU A 95 8.07 -10.13 -15.01
C LEU A 95 8.70 -8.81 -15.44
N LEU A 96 9.81 -8.42 -14.80
CA LEU A 96 10.56 -7.22 -15.14
C LEU A 96 11.98 -7.62 -15.53
N GLN A 97 12.57 -6.86 -16.45
CA GLN A 97 13.98 -7.03 -16.75
C GLN A 97 14.79 -6.57 -15.53
N SER A 98 15.64 -7.44 -15.02
CA SER A 98 16.65 -7.05 -14.05
C SER A 98 17.62 -6.12 -14.79
N GLY A 99 17.82 -4.92 -14.27
CA GLY A 99 18.88 -4.06 -14.78
C GLY A 99 20.21 -4.77 -14.52
N GLU A 100 20.78 -5.40 -15.52
CA GLU A 100 22.20 -5.79 -15.48
C GLU A 100 23.01 -4.50 -15.66
N ASP A 101 23.93 -4.22 -14.75
CA ASP A 101 24.97 -3.26 -15.04
C ASP A 101 25.90 -3.83 -16.13
N GLU A 102 26.67 -2.97 -16.79
CA GLU A 102 27.62 -3.38 -17.84
C GLU A 102 28.66 -4.44 -17.39
N SER A 103 28.69 -4.77 -16.08
CA SER A 103 29.57 -5.77 -15.48
C SER A 103 28.88 -7.12 -15.24
N GLY A 104 27.56 -7.27 -15.57
CA GLY A 104 26.81 -8.50 -15.31
C GLY A 104 26.50 -8.73 -13.82
N THR A 105 26.69 -7.70 -12.98
CA THR A 105 26.33 -7.75 -11.56
C THR A 105 24.87 -7.31 -11.42
N VAL A 106 24.06 -8.12 -10.74
CA VAL A 106 22.66 -7.76 -10.43
C VAL A 106 22.68 -6.42 -9.69
N ALA A 107 22.08 -5.40 -10.29
CA ALA A 107 22.09 -4.06 -9.75
C ALA A 107 21.57 -4.08 -8.29
N SER A 108 22.34 -3.50 -7.38
CA SER A 108 21.97 -3.36 -5.98
C SER A 108 20.76 -2.40 -5.78
N GLN A 109 20.27 -1.81 -6.86
CA GLN A 109 19.16 -0.86 -6.85
C GLN A 109 17.85 -1.53 -7.31
N LEU A 110 16.77 -1.15 -6.67
CA LEU A 110 15.42 -1.58 -7.08
C LEU A 110 15.11 -1.08 -8.50
N HIS A 111 14.25 -1.81 -9.19
CA HIS A 111 13.77 -1.41 -10.52
C HIS A 111 13.20 0.03 -10.47
N PRO A 112 13.50 0.91 -11.45
CA PRO A 112 13.19 2.36 -11.39
C PRO A 112 11.69 2.69 -11.30
N ARG A 113 10.81 1.75 -11.67
CA ARG A 113 9.35 1.90 -11.51
C ARG A 113 8.83 1.34 -10.18
N ILE A 114 9.70 1.06 -9.21
CA ILE A 114 9.31 0.59 -7.88
C ILE A 114 9.58 1.69 -6.86
N LEU A 115 8.52 2.11 -6.19
CA LEU A 115 8.56 2.98 -5.01
C LEU A 115 8.39 2.12 -3.75
N VAL A 116 9.02 2.55 -2.67
CA VAL A 116 8.82 1.96 -1.35
C VAL A 116 8.24 3.01 -0.43
N GLU A 117 7.03 2.77 0.03
CA GLU A 117 6.35 3.62 0.99
C GLU A 117 6.45 2.96 2.38
N GLU A 118 7.03 3.66 3.34
CA GLU A 118 7.46 3.10 4.63
C GLU A 118 6.83 3.83 5.83
N GLN A 119 5.84 4.71 5.63
CA GLN A 119 5.20 5.47 6.70
C GLN A 119 3.83 4.92 7.10
N ALA A 120 3.13 4.23 6.19
CA ALA A 120 1.78 3.76 6.41
C ALA A 120 1.68 2.73 7.55
N LEU A 121 0.79 3.00 8.50
CA LEU A 121 0.55 2.13 9.66
C LEU A 121 -0.87 1.55 9.67
N ASP A 122 -1.67 1.89 8.66
CA ASP A 122 -3.00 1.34 8.41
C ASP A 122 -3.39 1.45 6.93
N SER A 123 -4.53 0.85 6.58
CA SER A 123 -4.98 0.73 5.20
C SER A 123 -5.37 2.05 4.52
N TYR A 124 -5.78 3.08 5.28
CA TYR A 124 -6.05 4.40 4.74
C TYR A 124 -4.74 5.09 4.31
N TYR A 125 -3.76 5.05 5.18
CA TYR A 125 -2.45 5.65 4.90
C TYR A 125 -1.63 4.85 3.90
N ASN A 126 -1.85 3.53 3.72
CA ASN A 126 -1.26 2.82 2.59
C ASN A 126 -1.61 3.50 1.25
N ILE A 127 -2.86 3.96 1.09
CA ILE A 127 -3.29 4.65 -0.11
C ILE A 127 -2.75 6.08 -0.14
N LEU A 128 -2.96 6.84 0.92
CA LEU A 128 -2.64 8.26 0.94
C LEU A 128 -1.13 8.52 0.85
N PHE A 129 -0.29 7.80 1.60
CA PHE A 129 1.17 7.94 1.49
C PHE A 129 1.70 7.44 0.14
N SER A 130 1.09 6.40 -0.45
CA SER A 130 1.47 5.96 -1.79
C SER A 130 1.14 6.99 -2.87
N LEU A 131 0.02 7.70 -2.76
CA LEU A 131 -0.31 8.84 -3.63
C LEU A 131 0.73 9.96 -3.49
N VAL A 132 1.10 10.31 -2.27
CA VAL A 132 2.13 11.33 -2.00
C VAL A 132 3.50 10.87 -2.51
N ALA A 133 3.88 9.60 -2.31
CA ALA A 133 5.13 9.04 -2.80
C ALA A 133 5.20 9.08 -4.35
N PHE A 134 4.10 8.76 -5.03
CA PHE A 134 4.01 8.88 -6.48
C PHE A 134 4.20 10.33 -6.93
N TRP A 135 3.46 11.26 -6.33
CA TRP A 135 3.58 12.69 -6.66
C TRP A 135 5.01 13.20 -6.38
N ARG A 136 5.60 12.80 -5.28
CA ARG A 136 6.98 13.19 -4.91
C ARG A 136 8.01 12.71 -5.94
N ALA A 137 7.83 11.51 -6.48
CA ALA A 137 8.73 10.93 -7.47
C ALA A 137 8.56 11.54 -8.88
N HIS A 138 7.34 11.95 -9.24
CA HIS A 138 7.00 12.28 -10.63
C HIS A 138 6.50 13.71 -10.82
N ALA A 139 6.25 14.47 -9.75
CA ALA A 139 5.67 15.84 -9.74
C ALA A 139 4.27 15.94 -10.39
N VAL A 140 3.60 14.80 -10.58
CA VAL A 140 2.22 14.70 -11.09
C VAL A 140 1.43 13.72 -10.23
N TRP A 141 0.12 13.89 -10.16
CA TRP A 141 -0.77 12.94 -9.51
C TRP A 141 -1.18 11.84 -10.49
N PRO A 142 -1.39 10.59 -10.02
CA PRO A 142 -1.78 9.51 -10.92
C PRO A 142 -3.19 9.73 -11.47
N ALA A 143 -3.38 9.44 -12.75
CA ALA A 143 -4.70 9.51 -13.40
C ALA A 143 -5.56 8.29 -13.02
N ARG A 144 -4.95 7.16 -12.69
CA ARG A 144 -5.62 5.93 -12.27
C ARG A 144 -4.80 5.17 -11.22
N MET A 145 -5.46 4.30 -10.49
CA MET A 145 -4.86 3.54 -9.41
C MET A 145 -5.31 2.08 -9.46
N THR A 146 -4.44 1.14 -9.13
CA THR A 146 -4.79 -0.26 -8.86
C THR A 146 -4.30 -0.63 -7.47
N ILE A 147 -5.20 -1.15 -6.63
CA ILE A 147 -4.86 -1.60 -5.28
C ILE A 147 -4.82 -3.13 -5.27
N VAL A 148 -3.74 -3.70 -4.74
CA VAL A 148 -3.55 -5.13 -4.55
C VAL A 148 -3.58 -5.44 -3.07
N SER A 149 -4.51 -6.30 -2.64
CA SER A 149 -4.67 -6.67 -1.22
C SER A 149 -5.56 -7.92 -1.10
N HIS A 150 -5.90 -8.30 0.13
CA HIS A 150 -6.91 -9.34 0.35
C HIS A 150 -8.27 -8.95 -0.24
N ALA A 151 -8.94 -9.87 -0.93
CA ALA A 151 -10.21 -9.59 -1.61
C ALA A 151 -11.29 -9.09 -0.64
N PHE A 152 -11.36 -9.62 0.58
CA PHE A 152 -12.34 -9.19 1.59
C PHE A 152 -12.16 -7.72 2.06
N LYS A 153 -11.04 -7.08 1.70
CA LYS A 153 -10.77 -5.66 2.02
C LYS A 153 -11.27 -4.69 0.94
N GLN A 154 -11.82 -5.19 -0.17
CA GLN A 154 -12.19 -4.35 -1.32
C GLN A 154 -13.13 -3.21 -0.93
N SER A 155 -14.24 -3.51 -0.24
CA SER A 155 -15.20 -2.47 0.16
C SER A 155 -14.55 -1.38 1.02
N ARG A 156 -13.71 -1.77 1.99
CA ARG A 156 -13.00 -0.81 2.83
C ARG A 156 -12.00 0.04 2.04
N LEU A 157 -11.17 -0.58 1.18
CA LEU A 157 -10.12 0.11 0.47
C LEU A 157 -10.68 0.99 -0.65
N VAL A 158 -11.60 0.45 -1.44
CA VAL A 158 -12.05 1.10 -2.65
C VAL A 158 -13.27 1.99 -2.40
N ASP A 159 -14.30 1.46 -1.75
CA ASP A 159 -15.54 2.21 -1.56
C ASP A 159 -15.46 3.12 -0.32
N GLY A 160 -14.73 2.68 0.72
CA GLY A 160 -14.48 3.47 1.94
C GLY A 160 -13.34 4.47 1.76
N HIS A 161 -12.09 4.00 1.77
CA HIS A 161 -10.92 4.89 1.80
C HIS A 161 -10.77 5.76 0.55
N CYS A 162 -11.07 5.24 -0.65
CA CYS A 162 -11.05 6.03 -1.86
C CYS A 162 -12.36 6.78 -2.12
N GLY A 163 -13.38 6.57 -1.30
CA GLY A 163 -14.71 7.18 -1.42
C GLY A 163 -14.71 8.70 -1.23
N PRO A 164 -15.87 9.33 -1.55
CA PRO A 164 -15.99 10.80 -1.54
C PRO A 164 -15.73 11.44 -0.16
N ASP A 165 -16.10 10.76 0.92
CA ASP A 165 -15.97 11.25 2.29
C ASP A 165 -14.56 11.06 2.88
N ALA A 166 -13.62 10.47 2.12
CA ALA A 166 -12.27 10.16 2.57
C ALA A 166 -11.21 10.73 1.61
N ILE A 167 -10.46 9.88 0.90
CA ILE A 167 -9.45 10.32 -0.08
C ILE A 167 -10.09 10.97 -1.31
N ALA A 168 -11.32 10.59 -1.64
CA ALA A 168 -12.06 11.10 -2.78
C ALA A 168 -11.30 10.96 -4.11
N PHE A 169 -10.78 9.76 -4.41
CA PHE A 169 -10.15 9.47 -5.71
C PHE A 169 -11.24 9.10 -6.73
N LEU A 170 -11.76 10.11 -7.42
CA LEU A 170 -12.96 10.00 -8.24
C LEU A 170 -12.68 10.23 -9.74
N PRO A 171 -13.50 9.68 -10.66
CA PRO A 171 -14.57 8.73 -10.39
C PRO A 171 -14.07 7.33 -10.02
N ARG A 172 -14.93 6.52 -9.42
CA ARG A 172 -14.64 5.14 -8.99
C ARG A 172 -14.06 4.26 -10.12
N THR A 173 -14.42 4.53 -11.37
CA THR A 173 -13.93 3.82 -12.56
C THR A 173 -12.42 3.95 -12.80
N ARG A 174 -11.77 4.89 -12.14
CA ARG A 174 -10.31 5.07 -12.18
C ARG A 174 -9.56 4.14 -11.23
N ILE A 175 -10.28 3.34 -10.44
CA ILE A 175 -9.70 2.47 -9.41
C ILE A 175 -9.92 1.02 -9.80
N GLY A 176 -8.82 0.31 -10.11
CA GLY A 176 -8.76 -1.14 -10.20
C GLY A 176 -8.52 -1.77 -8.83
N PHE A 177 -8.94 -3.01 -8.66
CA PHE A 177 -8.66 -3.79 -7.47
C PHE A 177 -8.29 -5.23 -7.83
N VAL A 178 -7.17 -5.70 -7.32
CA VAL A 178 -6.74 -7.10 -7.43
C VAL A 178 -6.81 -7.72 -6.04
N GLY A 179 -7.86 -8.50 -5.81
CA GLY A 179 -8.13 -9.13 -4.54
C GLY A 179 -7.73 -10.59 -4.51
N ILE A 180 -6.80 -10.97 -3.62
CA ILE A 180 -6.36 -12.36 -3.43
C ILE A 180 -6.51 -12.69 -1.96
N ASN A 181 -7.35 -13.68 -1.63
CA ASN A 181 -7.54 -14.14 -0.27
C ASN A 181 -6.68 -15.37 0.04
N PRO A 182 -6.21 -15.54 1.28
CA PRO A 182 -5.59 -16.78 1.71
C PRO A 182 -6.60 -17.94 1.67
N PRO A 183 -6.17 -19.15 1.30
CA PRO A 183 -7.06 -20.31 1.16
C PRO A 183 -7.65 -20.77 2.50
N ASN A 184 -7.03 -20.41 3.61
CA ASN A 184 -7.44 -20.76 4.96
C ASN A 184 -8.50 -19.83 5.56
N LEU A 185 -9.17 -19.00 4.75
CA LEU A 185 -10.36 -18.25 5.16
C LEU A 185 -11.63 -19.11 5.08
N PRO A 186 -12.70 -18.78 5.84
CA PRO A 186 -14.01 -19.37 5.67
C PRO A 186 -14.58 -19.17 4.26
N ALA A 187 -15.49 -20.07 3.83
CA ALA A 187 -16.08 -20.04 2.50
C ALA A 187 -16.84 -18.74 2.17
N GLU A 188 -17.43 -18.08 3.16
CA GLU A 188 -18.08 -16.77 3.02
C GLU A 188 -17.13 -15.66 2.57
N PHE A 189 -15.80 -15.85 2.75
CA PHE A 189 -14.74 -14.98 2.29
C PHE A 189 -13.93 -15.56 1.13
N GLY A 190 -14.49 -16.59 0.48
CA GLY A 190 -13.86 -17.25 -0.68
C GLY A 190 -12.74 -18.23 -0.34
N GLY A 191 -12.62 -18.66 0.92
CA GLY A 191 -11.66 -19.66 1.37
C GLY A 191 -12.26 -21.06 1.48
N THR A 192 -11.52 -21.99 2.08
CA THR A 192 -11.90 -23.41 2.25
C THR A 192 -11.89 -23.87 3.70
N ALA A 193 -11.55 -22.98 4.64
CA ALA A 193 -11.51 -23.33 6.06
C ALA A 193 -12.91 -23.47 6.66
N PRO A 194 -13.06 -24.30 7.74
CA PRO A 194 -14.30 -24.30 8.53
C PRO A 194 -14.67 -22.91 9.05
N ALA A 195 -15.97 -22.61 9.09
CA ALA A 195 -16.48 -21.27 9.44
C ALA A 195 -16.03 -20.78 10.83
N ASP A 196 -15.71 -21.68 11.75
CA ASP A 196 -15.36 -21.33 13.14
C ASP A 196 -13.89 -20.99 13.34
N ASP A 197 -12.96 -21.43 12.47
CA ASP A 197 -11.51 -21.31 12.70
C ASP A 197 -11.00 -19.86 12.65
N LYS A 198 -11.60 -18.98 11.86
CA LYS A 198 -11.21 -17.56 11.75
C LYS A 198 -12.36 -16.57 12.00
N LYS A 199 -13.47 -17.03 12.56
CA LYS A 199 -14.66 -16.20 12.79
C LYS A 199 -14.37 -14.93 13.59
N ALA A 200 -13.57 -15.02 14.64
CA ALA A 200 -13.20 -13.86 15.46
C ALA A 200 -12.34 -12.83 14.66
N VAL A 201 -11.46 -13.32 13.78
CA VAL A 201 -10.63 -12.46 12.92
C VAL A 201 -11.51 -11.74 11.90
N MET A 202 -12.48 -12.44 11.32
CA MET A 202 -13.37 -11.88 10.33
C MET A 202 -14.39 -10.92 10.96
N GLN A 203 -14.88 -11.21 12.18
CA GLN A 203 -15.69 -10.26 12.94
C GLN A 203 -14.90 -8.96 13.19
N GLY A 204 -13.63 -9.05 13.58
CA GLY A 204 -12.76 -7.90 13.72
C GLY A 204 -12.55 -7.12 12.40
N ALA A 205 -12.61 -7.79 11.25
CA ALA A 205 -12.56 -7.12 9.95
C ALA A 205 -13.87 -6.34 9.65
N HIS A 206 -15.03 -6.85 10.05
CA HIS A 206 -16.32 -6.14 9.96
C HIS A 206 -16.37 -4.94 10.91
N ASP A 207 -15.99 -5.12 12.18
CA ASP A 207 -15.96 -4.04 13.17
C ASP A 207 -15.06 -2.87 12.70
N VAL A 208 -13.99 -3.17 11.98
CA VAL A 208 -13.11 -2.15 11.39
C VAL A 208 -13.80 -1.36 10.26
N LEU A 209 -14.69 -1.98 9.47
CA LEU A 209 -15.48 -1.25 8.47
C LEU A 209 -16.36 -0.20 9.12
N ASP A 210 -17.08 -0.56 10.19
CA ASP A 210 -17.95 0.36 10.91
C ASP A 210 -17.17 1.54 11.51
N HIS A 211 -15.97 1.28 12.05
CA HIS A 211 -15.11 2.34 12.56
C HIS A 211 -14.69 3.33 11.47
N TRP A 212 -14.34 2.84 10.29
CA TRP A 212 -13.96 3.69 9.16
C TRP A 212 -15.16 4.43 8.54
N ALA A 213 -16.37 3.88 8.63
CA ALA A 213 -17.58 4.54 8.16
C ALA A 213 -17.91 5.81 8.96
N VAL A 214 -17.60 5.83 10.28
CA VAL A 214 -17.81 7.01 11.14
C VAL A 214 -16.59 7.93 11.26
N ASP A 215 -15.41 7.46 10.87
CA ASP A 215 -14.15 8.22 10.91
C ASP A 215 -13.36 7.98 9.61
N PRO A 216 -13.81 8.55 8.48
CA PRO A 216 -13.26 8.25 7.16
C PRO A 216 -11.77 8.59 6.99
N HIS A 217 -11.29 9.58 7.76
CA HIS A 217 -9.88 9.98 7.76
C HIS A 217 -9.02 9.28 8.83
N GLY A 218 -9.64 8.46 9.70
CA GLY A 218 -8.94 7.74 10.76
C GLY A 218 -8.28 8.65 11.81
N VAL A 219 -8.85 9.82 12.07
CA VAL A 219 -8.30 10.83 12.97
C VAL A 219 -8.88 10.76 14.39
N GLY A 220 -10.01 10.10 14.56
CA GLY A 220 -10.65 9.88 15.86
C GLY A 220 -9.79 9.00 16.77
N SER A 221 -10.05 9.11 18.07
CA SER A 221 -9.23 8.50 19.12
C SER A 221 -9.02 6.99 18.95
N LEU A 222 -10.01 6.27 18.43
CA LEU A 222 -9.96 4.82 18.24
C LEU A 222 -8.98 4.42 17.13
N LEU A 223 -9.15 4.96 15.91
CA LEU A 223 -8.30 4.61 14.77
C LEU A 223 -6.90 5.22 14.92
N ALA A 224 -6.80 6.47 15.35
CA ALA A 224 -5.52 7.10 15.68
C ALA A 224 -4.79 6.36 16.82
N GLY A 225 -5.52 5.85 17.82
CA GLY A 225 -4.97 5.03 18.90
C GLY A 225 -4.40 3.70 18.40
N LYS A 226 -5.13 3.00 17.52
CA LYS A 226 -4.64 1.78 16.87
C LYS A 226 -3.37 2.03 16.05
N ARG A 227 -3.30 3.16 15.34
CA ARG A 227 -2.12 3.56 14.56
C ARG A 227 -0.92 3.85 15.46
N ARG A 228 -1.10 4.61 16.56
CA ARG A 228 -0.02 4.83 17.55
C ARG A 228 0.50 3.52 18.12
N GLY A 229 -0.37 2.56 18.42
CA GLY A 229 0.02 1.23 18.89
C GLY A 229 0.84 0.41 17.89
N ARG A 230 0.75 0.74 16.59
CA ARG A 230 1.53 0.13 15.50
C ARG A 230 2.78 0.93 15.12
N ASN A 231 3.13 1.94 15.88
CA ASN A 231 4.28 2.81 15.62
C ASN A 231 5.39 2.68 16.68
N PRO A 232 6.00 1.50 16.87
CA PRO A 232 7.03 1.31 17.87
C PRO A 232 8.32 2.07 17.57
N TRP A 233 8.50 2.52 16.33
CA TRP A 233 9.69 3.22 15.85
C TRP A 233 9.49 4.72 15.68
N ALA A 234 8.36 5.26 16.16
CA ALA A 234 8.04 6.68 16.07
C ALA A 234 8.16 7.25 14.64
N ILE A 235 7.70 6.49 13.64
CA ILE A 235 7.69 6.93 12.25
C ILE A 235 6.80 8.16 12.11
N ASP A 236 7.35 9.19 11.48
CA ASP A 236 6.65 10.45 11.22
C ASP A 236 5.39 10.21 10.36
N GLN A 237 4.27 10.72 10.81
CA GLN A 237 2.97 10.59 10.14
C GLN A 237 2.55 11.86 9.39
N ARG A 238 3.50 12.76 9.13
CA ARG A 238 3.27 13.90 8.25
C ARG A 238 3.30 13.47 6.79
N LEU A 239 2.39 14.00 6.01
CA LEU A 239 2.35 13.78 4.55
C LEU A 239 3.50 14.50 3.85
N PHE A 240 3.88 15.67 4.37
CA PHE A 240 4.93 16.49 3.80
C PHE A 240 5.96 16.91 4.86
N ALA A 241 7.24 16.79 4.52
CA ALA A 241 8.32 17.22 5.41
C ALA A 241 8.40 18.77 5.51
N HIS A 242 8.03 19.48 4.43
CA HIS A 242 8.17 20.91 4.32
C HIS A 242 6.91 21.57 3.74
N GLU A 243 6.64 22.81 4.19
CA GLU A 243 5.51 23.62 3.72
C GLU A 243 5.55 23.89 2.21
N ASP A 244 6.74 24.08 1.64
CA ASP A 244 6.91 24.27 0.20
C ASP A 244 6.51 23.04 -0.60
N GLU A 245 6.77 21.85 -0.08
CA GLU A 245 6.37 20.58 -0.69
C GLU A 245 4.84 20.47 -0.67
N ARG A 246 4.21 20.72 0.48
CA ARG A 246 2.75 20.75 0.62
C ARG A 246 2.11 21.70 -0.38
N ARG A 247 2.60 22.95 -0.45
CA ARG A 247 2.09 23.97 -1.36
C ARG A 247 2.19 23.54 -2.83
N ARG A 248 3.33 22.97 -3.25
CA ARG A 248 3.53 22.49 -4.63
C ARG A 248 2.64 21.31 -4.98
N SER A 249 2.30 20.47 -4.01
CA SER A 249 1.41 19.32 -4.21
C SER A 249 -0.03 19.72 -4.52
N GLY A 250 -0.45 20.93 -4.14
CA GLY A 250 -1.83 21.38 -4.22
C GLY A 250 -2.76 20.71 -3.21
N LEU A 251 -2.25 19.80 -2.36
CA LEU A 251 -3.05 19.04 -1.43
C LEU A 251 -3.34 19.87 -0.16
N GLN A 252 -4.60 19.94 0.21
CA GLN A 252 -5.04 20.64 1.43
C GLN A 252 -5.08 19.65 2.59
N THR A 253 -4.29 19.94 3.61
CA THR A 253 -4.12 19.09 4.79
C THR A 253 -4.26 19.89 6.09
N ARG A 254 -4.47 19.18 7.19
CA ARG A 254 -4.50 19.73 8.55
C ARG A 254 -3.74 18.83 9.52
N PHE A 255 -3.18 19.41 10.56
CA PHE A 255 -2.58 18.64 11.65
C PHE A 255 -3.64 18.24 12.68
N VAL A 256 -3.56 17.01 13.16
CA VAL A 256 -4.42 16.45 14.19
C VAL A 256 -3.57 15.84 15.29
N GLY A 257 -3.81 16.26 16.54
CA GLY A 257 -3.05 15.75 17.69
C GLY A 257 -1.59 16.18 17.73
N GLY A 258 -1.15 17.08 16.83
CA GLY A 258 0.18 17.67 16.82
C GLY A 258 1.24 16.95 15.99
N ASP A 259 1.06 15.67 15.68
CA ASP A 259 2.06 14.81 15.04
C ASP A 259 1.54 14.10 13.78
N MET A 260 0.25 14.12 13.53
CA MET A 260 -0.39 13.48 12.40
C MET A 260 -0.94 14.51 11.41
N GLU A 261 -0.68 14.32 10.14
CA GLU A 261 -1.24 15.12 9.07
C GLU A 261 -2.33 14.34 8.32
N ALA A 262 -3.49 14.96 8.14
CA ALA A 262 -4.65 14.37 7.48
C ALA A 262 -5.21 15.32 6.41
N LEU A 263 -5.98 14.78 5.46
CA LEU A 263 -6.71 15.59 4.49
C LEU A 263 -7.75 16.46 5.19
N THR A 264 -7.98 17.66 4.67
CA THR A 264 -9.15 18.47 5.05
C THR A 264 -10.41 17.86 4.46
N GLU A 265 -11.55 18.00 5.16
CA GLU A 265 -12.82 17.38 4.73
C GLU A 265 -13.30 17.95 3.39
N ASP A 266 -13.33 19.26 3.24
CA ASP A 266 -13.79 19.98 2.03
C ASP A 266 -12.65 20.42 1.10
N GLY A 267 -11.45 19.86 1.28
CA GLY A 267 -10.27 20.27 0.52
C GLY A 267 -10.27 19.77 -0.92
N LEU A 268 -9.67 20.56 -1.80
CA LEU A 268 -9.42 20.15 -3.17
C LEU A 268 -8.59 18.87 -3.21
N ARG A 269 -8.89 18.01 -4.18
CA ARG A 269 -8.17 16.77 -4.46
C ARG A 269 -7.51 16.90 -5.84
N PRO A 270 -6.22 17.27 -5.87
CA PRO A 270 -5.54 17.58 -7.13
C PRO A 270 -5.51 16.41 -8.12
N TRP A 271 -5.64 15.17 -7.64
CA TRP A 271 -5.77 14.00 -8.52
C TRP A 271 -7.13 13.91 -9.24
N ASN A 272 -8.13 14.72 -8.88
CA ASN A 272 -9.42 14.79 -9.58
C ASN A 272 -9.45 15.90 -10.64
N GLU A 273 -8.52 16.83 -10.57
CA GLU A 273 -8.30 17.80 -11.63
C GLU A 273 -7.59 17.05 -12.76
N GLY A 274 -8.19 17.01 -13.95
CA GLY A 274 -7.52 16.41 -15.12
C GLY A 274 -6.17 17.11 -15.36
N PRO A 275 -5.25 16.51 -16.14
CA PRO A 275 -4.04 17.21 -16.52
C PRO A 275 -4.44 18.59 -17.07
N ALA A 276 -3.81 19.65 -16.55
CA ALA A 276 -4.04 20.99 -17.03
C ALA A 276 -3.98 20.95 -18.57
N SER A 277 -5.07 21.31 -19.22
CA SER A 277 -5.10 21.47 -20.66
C SER A 277 -4.20 22.66 -21.00
N ASP A 278 -3.00 22.36 -21.54
CA ASP A 278 -2.11 23.35 -22.12
C ASP A 278 -2.76 24.05 -23.34
#